data_7ad694658feae6d46311ed251c23070d
#
_entry.id   7ad694658feae6d46311ed251c23070d
#
_cell.length_a   1.000
_cell.length_b   1.000
_cell.length_c   1.000
_cell.angle_alpha   90.00
_cell.angle_beta   90.00
_cell.angle_gamma   90.00
#
_symmetry.space_group_name_H-M   'P 1'
#
loop_
_entity.id
_entity.type
_entity.pdbx_description
1 polymer ?
#
loop_
_entity_poly.entity_id
_entity_poly.type
_entity_poly.pdbx_seq_one_letter_code
_entity_poly.pdbx_strand_id
1 'polypeptide(L)'
;MLLSPRLRTLAVSTSAVVALVAPALVTSAGPASAAVGYGKVVFVADGDTIDVDVAGDGTSRPTRVRYIGIQAMELSTYSHTLSKLRGDCWGVDAARHLHSLIKGKRVRLSSRKASSQSGANVRPRRHVAVMMGGQWVDTGALQVSAGLALPDLLPDEYTHNLNYMRRAQQAAAAGLGMWGDSAKCGVGPNQTEPLKVTVNWDAEGNDAANVNGEWIDIQNLGTVPVQLGGWWLRDAAYRGYKAHGYVIPAGTSVEPGATLRIHVGRGTNSADRLYWGLGENIFANVTNNSQAMGDGAWLFDPQGDMRAWDMYPCRIC
;
A
#
# COMPACT_ATOMS: atom_id res chain seq x y z
N MET A 1 -36.79 38.25 93.95
CA MET A 1 -37.33 36.93 93.68
C MET A 1 -37.31 36.77 92.12
N LEU A 2 -36.19 36.25 91.60
CA LEU A 2 -35.92 36.20 90.16
C LEU A 2 -35.75 34.76 89.78
N LEU A 3 -36.62 34.25 88.92
CA LEU A 3 -36.64 32.94 88.37
C LEU A 3 -35.80 32.92 87.09
N SER A 4 -34.78 32.11 87.01
CA SER A 4 -33.91 31.85 85.86
C SER A 4 -34.52 30.80 84.95
N PRO A 5 -34.56 30.95 83.63
CA PRO A 5 -34.93 29.89 82.74
C PRO A 5 -33.73 29.04 82.30
N ARG A 6 -33.90 27.72 82.38
CA ARG A 6 -32.91 26.71 81.91
C ARG A 6 -32.96 26.60 80.39
N LEU A 7 -31.81 26.84 79.72
CA LEU A 7 -31.60 26.50 78.33
C LEU A 7 -31.45 24.98 78.21
N ARG A 8 -32.25 24.37 77.33
CA ARG A 8 -32.07 22.99 76.86
C ARG A 8 -31.23 23.04 75.57
N THR A 9 -30.05 22.47 75.58
CA THR A 9 -29.20 22.26 74.48
C THR A 9 -29.68 21.04 73.68
N LEU A 10 -30.12 21.24 72.45
CA LEU A 10 -30.40 20.18 71.51
C LEU A 10 -29.06 19.77 70.79
N ALA A 11 -28.64 18.55 70.96
CA ALA A 11 -27.54 17.98 70.26
C ALA A 11 -28.02 17.49 68.86
N VAL A 12 -27.54 18.14 67.79
CA VAL A 12 -27.75 17.69 66.40
C VAL A 12 -26.61 16.76 66.04
N SER A 13 -26.91 15.48 65.91
CA SER A 13 -25.98 14.49 65.42
C SER A 13 -25.96 14.54 63.87
N THR A 14 -24.91 15.07 63.26
CA THR A 14 -24.65 15.03 61.87
C THR A 14 -24.02 13.67 61.50
N SER A 15 -24.80 12.79 60.90
CA SER A 15 -24.29 11.55 60.27
C SER A 15 -23.64 11.89 58.97
N ALA A 16 -22.30 11.81 58.88
CA ALA A 16 -21.55 11.92 57.63
C ALA A 16 -21.70 10.63 56.84
N VAL A 17 -22.40 10.71 55.72
CA VAL A 17 -22.44 9.63 54.70
C VAL A 17 -21.16 9.73 53.91
N VAL A 18 -20.20 8.85 54.13
CA VAL A 18 -19.02 8.67 53.29
C VAL A 18 -19.44 7.87 52.06
N ALA A 19 -19.66 8.54 50.94
CA ALA A 19 -19.83 7.88 49.65
C ALA A 19 -18.47 7.31 49.20
N LEU A 20 -18.30 6.02 49.27
CA LEU A 20 -17.21 5.29 48.60
C LEU A 20 -17.38 5.38 47.10
N VAL A 21 -16.68 6.30 46.47
CA VAL A 21 -16.51 6.32 45.01
C VAL A 21 -15.49 5.23 44.67
N ALA A 22 -15.96 4.08 44.22
CA ALA A 22 -15.10 3.06 43.66
C ALA A 22 -14.50 3.60 42.34
N PRO A 23 -13.17 3.55 42.16
CA PRO A 23 -12.58 3.93 40.87
C PRO A 23 -13.09 2.94 39.80
N ALA A 24 -13.80 3.45 38.79
CA ALA A 24 -14.12 2.71 37.62
C ALA A 24 -12.79 2.31 36.94
N LEU A 25 -12.45 1.05 36.98
CA LEU A 25 -11.37 0.49 36.15
C LEU A 25 -11.76 0.72 34.70
N VAL A 26 -11.23 1.79 34.12
CA VAL A 26 -11.22 1.96 32.68
C VAL A 26 -10.24 0.90 32.17
N THR A 27 -10.78 -0.27 31.82
CA THR A 27 -10.06 -1.24 31.03
C THR A 27 -9.85 -0.58 29.66
N SER A 28 -8.68 0.00 29.44
CA SER A 28 -8.24 0.36 28.11
C SER A 28 -8.32 -0.93 27.30
N ALA A 29 -9.25 -0.99 26.34
CA ALA A 29 -9.25 -2.06 25.34
C ALA A 29 -7.88 -2.02 24.69
N GLY A 30 -7.03 -2.97 24.99
CA GLY A 30 -5.74 -3.15 24.34
C GLY A 30 -5.97 -3.24 22.84
N PRO A 31 -4.98 -2.92 22.01
CA PRO A 31 -5.11 -3.04 20.57
C PRO A 31 -5.66 -4.41 20.23
N ALA A 32 -6.71 -4.45 19.40
CA ALA A 32 -7.36 -5.70 18.99
C ALA A 32 -6.28 -6.74 18.65
N SER A 33 -6.30 -7.87 19.34
CA SER A 33 -5.27 -8.89 19.28
C SER A 33 -5.04 -9.25 17.82
N ALA A 34 -3.85 -8.95 17.31
CA ALA A 34 -3.46 -9.32 15.96
C ALA A 34 -3.64 -10.84 15.81
N ALA A 35 -4.37 -11.28 14.78
CA ALA A 35 -4.47 -12.71 14.49
C ALA A 35 -3.06 -13.20 14.12
N VAL A 36 -2.49 -14.07 14.96
CA VAL A 36 -1.16 -14.66 14.73
C VAL A 36 -1.35 -16.15 14.50
N GLY A 37 -0.91 -16.62 13.33
CA GLY A 37 -0.85 -18.02 12.97
C GLY A 37 0.55 -18.40 12.52
N TYR A 38 0.78 -19.71 12.40
CA TYR A 38 2.03 -20.27 11.88
C TYR A 38 1.71 -21.32 10.83
N GLY A 39 2.63 -21.55 9.90
CA GLY A 39 2.47 -22.60 8.91
C GLY A 39 3.77 -22.84 8.15
N LYS A 40 3.74 -23.86 7.28
CA LYS A 40 4.85 -24.21 6.39
C LYS A 40 4.51 -23.75 4.98
N VAL A 41 5.37 -22.99 4.34
CA VAL A 41 5.19 -22.59 2.94
C VAL A 41 5.40 -23.79 2.03
N VAL A 42 4.36 -24.17 1.30
CA VAL A 42 4.40 -25.30 0.36
C VAL A 42 4.57 -24.84 -1.08
N PHE A 43 4.11 -23.63 -1.41
CA PHE A 43 4.22 -23.06 -2.75
C PHE A 43 4.34 -21.53 -2.71
N VAL A 44 5.08 -20.96 -3.64
CA VAL A 44 5.14 -19.50 -3.89
C VAL A 44 4.51 -19.25 -5.25
N ALA A 45 3.36 -18.61 -5.25
CA ALA A 45 2.57 -18.40 -6.47
C ALA A 45 3.14 -17.24 -7.32
N ASP A 46 3.52 -16.15 -6.65
CA ASP A 46 4.14 -14.95 -7.23
C ASP A 46 4.94 -14.20 -6.16
N GLY A 47 5.27 -12.93 -6.39
CA GLY A 47 6.08 -12.12 -5.47
C GLY A 47 5.39 -11.67 -4.18
N ASP A 48 4.09 -11.92 -4.03
CA ASP A 48 3.29 -11.51 -2.87
C ASP A 48 2.13 -12.46 -2.52
N THR A 49 2.12 -13.65 -3.12
CA THR A 49 1.09 -14.67 -2.88
C THR A 49 1.75 -16.04 -2.66
N ILE A 50 1.36 -16.72 -1.59
CA ILE A 50 1.93 -18.00 -1.17
C ILE A 50 0.85 -18.99 -0.77
N ASP A 51 1.15 -20.29 -0.86
CA ASP A 51 0.34 -21.34 -0.27
C ASP A 51 1.02 -21.88 0.98
N VAL A 52 0.28 -21.90 2.09
CA VAL A 52 0.78 -22.25 3.41
C VAL A 52 -0.07 -23.38 3.98
N ASP A 53 0.59 -24.44 4.42
CA ASP A 53 0.01 -25.45 5.30
C ASP A 53 -0.04 -24.86 6.71
N VAL A 54 -1.25 -24.42 7.13
CA VAL A 54 -1.47 -23.66 8.36
C VAL A 54 -1.50 -24.61 9.55
N ALA A 55 -0.65 -24.40 10.52
CA ALA A 55 -0.57 -25.26 11.69
C ALA A 55 -1.82 -25.12 12.58
N GLY A 56 -2.45 -26.24 12.88
CA GLY A 56 -3.57 -26.31 13.83
C GLY A 56 -4.94 -26.02 13.22
N ASP A 57 -5.08 -25.89 11.90
CA ASP A 57 -6.36 -25.71 11.23
C ASP A 57 -7.13 -27.02 10.95
N GLY A 58 -6.57 -28.15 11.39
CA GLY A 58 -7.19 -29.48 11.26
C GLY A 58 -7.11 -30.10 9.87
N THR A 59 -6.34 -29.52 8.95
CA THR A 59 -6.19 -30.01 7.58
C THR A 59 -4.74 -29.86 7.09
N SER A 60 -4.35 -30.68 6.11
CA SER A 60 -3.11 -30.52 5.36
C SER A 60 -3.32 -29.76 4.03
N ARG A 61 -4.53 -29.27 3.76
CA ARG A 61 -4.83 -28.52 2.56
C ARG A 61 -4.24 -27.12 2.67
N PRO A 62 -3.36 -26.71 1.73
CA PRO A 62 -2.76 -25.38 1.81
C PRO A 62 -3.79 -24.27 1.64
N THR A 63 -3.61 -23.23 2.44
CA THR A 63 -4.36 -21.98 2.32
C THR A 63 -3.55 -20.98 1.49
N ARG A 64 -4.18 -20.41 0.45
CA ARG A 64 -3.56 -19.33 -0.35
C ARG A 64 -3.65 -18.02 0.39
N VAL A 65 -2.50 -17.45 0.71
CA VAL A 65 -2.32 -16.22 1.49
C VAL A 65 -1.78 -15.11 0.59
N ARG A 66 -2.46 -13.97 0.56
CA ARG A 66 -1.99 -12.71 -0.03
C ARG A 66 -1.22 -11.90 1.02
N TYR A 67 -0.10 -11.32 0.65
CA TYR A 67 0.62 -10.39 1.51
C TYR A 67 -0.19 -9.13 1.77
N ILE A 68 -0.05 -8.57 2.97
CA ILE A 68 -0.54 -7.24 3.34
C ILE A 68 0.54 -6.22 3.02
N GLY A 69 0.12 -5.09 2.45
CA GLY A 69 0.93 -3.88 2.35
C GLY A 69 1.95 -3.87 1.22
N ILE A 70 1.97 -4.91 0.38
CA ILE A 70 2.83 -4.95 -0.80
C ILE A 70 2.08 -5.45 -2.04
N GLN A 71 2.53 -5.00 -3.20
CA GLN A 71 2.08 -5.45 -4.51
C GLN A 71 3.29 -5.80 -5.36
N ALA A 72 3.52 -7.07 -5.62
CA ALA A 72 4.49 -7.51 -6.61
C ALA A 72 3.87 -7.52 -8.01
N MET A 73 4.72 -7.55 -9.02
CA MET A 73 4.30 -7.75 -10.41
C MET A 73 3.80 -9.17 -10.59
N GLU A 74 2.74 -9.35 -11.36
CA GLU A 74 2.04 -10.62 -11.52
C GLU A 74 2.80 -11.59 -12.44
N LEU A 75 2.77 -12.88 -12.12
CA LEU A 75 3.40 -13.92 -12.95
C LEU A 75 2.54 -14.35 -14.14
N SER A 76 1.22 -14.20 -14.05
CA SER A 76 0.29 -14.86 -14.97
C SER A 76 -0.70 -13.93 -15.64
N THR A 77 -0.37 -12.67 -15.70
CA THR A 77 -1.40 -11.70 -15.98
C THR A 77 -1.93 -11.63 -17.33
N TYR A 78 -1.41 -12.28 -18.41
CA TYR A 78 -1.80 -11.47 -19.47
C TYR A 78 -2.02 -12.06 -20.77
N SER A 79 -1.67 -13.15 -21.04
CA SER A 79 -1.87 -13.74 -22.37
C SER A 79 -2.84 -14.89 -22.34
N HIS A 80 -3.83 -14.88 -23.21
CA HIS A 80 -4.69 -16.04 -23.51
C HIS A 80 -3.94 -17.16 -24.24
N THR A 81 -2.70 -16.88 -24.69
CA THR A 81 -1.85 -17.86 -25.36
C THR A 81 -0.79 -18.35 -24.41
N LEU A 82 -0.81 -19.63 -24.02
CA LEU A 82 0.11 -20.22 -23.06
C LEU A 82 1.58 -19.97 -23.36
N SER A 83 1.99 -20.02 -24.64
CA SER A 83 3.36 -19.74 -25.07
C SER A 83 3.78 -18.28 -24.89
N LYS A 84 2.83 -17.38 -24.61
CA LYS A 84 3.05 -15.96 -24.37
C LYS A 84 2.82 -15.55 -22.93
N LEU A 85 2.59 -16.51 -22.05
CA LEU A 85 2.50 -16.26 -20.61
C LEU A 85 3.88 -15.93 -20.04
N ARG A 86 4.19 -14.63 -19.95
CA ARG A 86 5.45 -14.16 -19.39
C ARG A 86 5.31 -13.54 -17.99
N GLY A 87 4.08 -13.24 -17.58
CA GLY A 87 3.81 -12.36 -16.46
C GLY A 87 4.17 -10.90 -16.76
N ASP A 88 3.98 -10.05 -15.79
CA ASP A 88 4.45 -8.68 -15.86
C ASP A 88 5.97 -8.63 -15.78
N CYS A 89 6.55 -7.52 -16.21
CA CYS A 89 7.96 -7.24 -16.00
C CYS A 89 8.29 -7.33 -14.51
N TRP A 90 9.41 -7.92 -14.15
CA TRP A 90 9.84 -8.19 -12.77
C TRP A 90 9.04 -9.26 -12.01
N GLY A 91 7.93 -9.78 -12.52
CA GLY A 91 7.11 -10.79 -11.83
C GLY A 91 7.89 -12.05 -11.49
N VAL A 92 8.70 -12.55 -12.44
CA VAL A 92 9.56 -13.74 -12.24
C VAL A 92 10.63 -13.49 -11.18
N ASP A 93 11.25 -12.30 -11.20
CA ASP A 93 12.29 -11.95 -10.22
C ASP A 93 11.72 -11.82 -8.82
N ALA A 94 10.56 -11.17 -8.69
CA ALA A 94 9.83 -11.06 -7.42
C ALA A 94 9.47 -12.44 -6.83
N ALA A 95 8.93 -13.33 -7.67
CA ALA A 95 8.59 -14.69 -7.23
C ALA A 95 9.82 -15.51 -6.85
N ARG A 96 10.92 -15.44 -7.61
CA ARG A 96 12.17 -16.13 -7.31
C ARG A 96 12.80 -15.63 -6.02
N HIS A 97 12.81 -14.32 -5.81
CA HIS A 97 13.34 -13.75 -4.58
C HIS A 97 12.52 -14.21 -3.37
N LEU A 98 11.19 -14.10 -3.43
CA LEU A 98 10.34 -14.59 -2.35
C LEU A 98 10.54 -16.09 -2.11
N HIS A 99 10.60 -16.89 -3.18
CA HIS A 99 10.85 -18.34 -3.09
C HIS A 99 12.17 -18.65 -2.34
N SER A 100 13.25 -17.92 -2.64
CA SER A 100 14.55 -18.11 -1.96
C SER A 100 14.49 -17.81 -0.46
N LEU A 101 13.63 -16.86 -0.07
CA LEU A 101 13.46 -16.45 1.32
C LEU A 101 12.69 -17.48 2.15
N ILE A 102 11.59 -18.07 1.59
CA ILE A 102 10.59 -18.74 2.43
C ILE A 102 10.17 -20.15 2.01
N LYS A 103 10.50 -20.62 0.80
CA LYS A 103 10.06 -21.96 0.34
C LYS A 103 10.45 -23.06 1.30
N GLY A 104 9.47 -23.86 1.72
CA GLY A 104 9.65 -24.95 2.65
C GLY A 104 9.88 -24.54 4.11
N LYS A 105 10.00 -23.24 4.40
CA LYS A 105 10.23 -22.74 5.76
C LYS A 105 8.92 -22.58 6.53
N ARG A 106 9.05 -22.56 7.87
CA ARG A 106 7.98 -22.15 8.77
C ARG A 106 7.89 -20.61 8.76
N VAL A 107 6.68 -20.09 8.61
CA VAL A 107 6.38 -18.67 8.64
C VAL A 107 5.41 -18.32 9.76
N ARG A 108 5.48 -17.08 10.22
CA ARG A 108 4.49 -16.44 11.07
C ARG A 108 3.59 -15.59 10.17
N LEU A 109 2.29 -15.75 10.35
CA LEU A 109 1.23 -15.05 9.64
C LEU A 109 0.54 -14.13 10.62
N SER A 110 0.44 -12.83 10.33
CA SER A 110 -0.22 -11.87 11.21
C SER A 110 -1.04 -10.85 10.43
N SER A 111 -2.08 -10.31 11.06
CA SER A 111 -2.90 -9.21 10.54
C SER A 111 -3.50 -8.43 11.71
N ARG A 112 -3.86 -7.18 11.50
CA ARG A 112 -4.60 -6.39 12.50
C ARG A 112 -6.01 -6.93 12.69
N LYS A 113 -6.66 -7.33 11.60
CA LYS A 113 -8.01 -7.90 11.60
C LYS A 113 -7.94 -9.37 11.22
N ALA A 114 -8.52 -10.24 12.04
CA ALA A 114 -8.62 -11.67 11.73
C ALA A 114 -9.35 -11.91 10.40
N SER A 115 -10.34 -11.07 10.09
CA SER A 115 -11.14 -11.09 8.87
C SER A 115 -10.46 -10.44 7.66
N SER A 116 -9.19 -10.04 7.75
CA SER A 116 -8.47 -9.42 6.62
C SER A 116 -8.38 -10.39 5.44
N GLN A 117 -9.03 -10.03 4.32
CA GLN A 117 -9.19 -10.87 3.13
C GLN A 117 -9.05 -10.05 1.85
N SER A 118 -8.71 -10.70 0.73
CA SER A 118 -8.57 -10.07 -0.58
C SER A 118 -9.37 -10.79 -1.65
N GLY A 119 -10.01 -9.98 -2.53
CA GLY A 119 -10.64 -10.41 -3.76
C GLY A 119 -11.88 -11.30 -3.60
N ALA A 120 -12.51 -11.61 -4.72
CA ALA A 120 -13.71 -12.45 -4.78
C ALA A 120 -13.48 -13.88 -4.27
N ASN A 121 -12.24 -14.38 -4.30
CA ASN A 121 -11.88 -15.71 -3.83
C ASN A 121 -11.57 -15.79 -2.34
N VAL A 122 -11.83 -14.73 -1.58
CA VAL A 122 -11.73 -14.69 -0.11
C VAL A 122 -10.38 -15.23 0.41
N ARG A 123 -9.28 -14.76 -0.18
CA ARG A 123 -7.94 -15.13 0.26
C ARG A 123 -7.58 -14.37 1.55
N PRO A 124 -7.14 -15.05 2.62
CA PRO A 124 -6.61 -14.37 3.79
C PRO A 124 -5.46 -13.42 3.41
N ARG A 125 -5.49 -12.19 3.94
CA ARG A 125 -4.36 -11.26 3.85
C ARG A 125 -3.55 -11.34 5.13
N ARG A 126 -2.23 -11.53 5.01
CA ARG A 126 -1.31 -11.61 6.17
C ARG A 126 0.01 -10.90 5.88
N HIS A 127 0.56 -10.27 6.92
CA HIS A 127 1.99 -10.04 6.99
C HIS A 127 2.68 -11.38 7.20
N VAL A 128 3.75 -11.63 6.48
CA VAL A 128 4.46 -12.91 6.51
C VAL A 128 5.89 -12.68 6.99
N ALA A 129 6.27 -13.33 8.08
CA ALA A 129 7.63 -13.28 8.59
C ALA A 129 8.24 -14.68 8.65
N VAL A 130 9.55 -14.78 8.38
CA VAL A 130 10.34 -15.98 8.46
C VAL A 130 11.42 -15.84 9.53
N MET A 131 11.82 -16.96 10.16
CA MET A 131 12.90 -16.95 11.14
C MET A 131 14.25 -16.84 10.44
N MET A 132 14.99 -15.78 10.73
CA MET A 132 16.37 -15.56 10.25
C MET A 132 17.22 -15.08 11.43
N GLY A 133 18.34 -15.74 11.69
CA GLY A 133 19.23 -15.34 12.78
C GLY A 133 18.56 -15.28 14.17
N GLY A 134 17.57 -16.12 14.42
CA GLY A 134 16.82 -16.13 15.69
C GLY A 134 15.73 -15.07 15.81
N GLN A 135 15.48 -14.27 14.77
CA GLN A 135 14.45 -13.22 14.75
C GLN A 135 13.43 -13.45 13.64
N TRP A 136 12.19 -13.00 13.87
CA TRP A 136 11.16 -12.96 12.85
C TRP A 136 11.38 -11.77 11.94
N VAL A 137 11.73 -12.04 10.68
CA VAL A 137 12.00 -11.02 9.65
C VAL A 137 10.82 -10.95 8.69
N ASP A 138 10.29 -9.75 8.50
CA ASP A 138 9.21 -9.45 7.57
C ASP A 138 9.67 -9.62 6.12
N THR A 139 9.11 -10.60 5.43
CA THR A 139 9.50 -10.91 4.05
C THR A 139 8.87 -9.95 3.03
N GLY A 140 7.75 -9.31 3.36
CA GLY A 140 7.21 -8.18 2.58
C GLY A 140 8.16 -7.00 2.56
N ALA A 141 8.73 -6.66 3.72
CA ALA A 141 9.76 -5.62 3.81
C ALA A 141 11.01 -5.94 2.98
N LEU A 142 11.42 -7.23 2.90
CA LEU A 142 12.54 -7.65 2.07
C LEU A 142 12.22 -7.52 0.57
N GLN A 143 11.00 -7.85 0.15
CA GLN A 143 10.55 -7.68 -1.25
C GLN A 143 10.60 -6.20 -1.66
N VAL A 144 10.05 -5.31 -0.83
CA VAL A 144 10.09 -3.86 -1.08
C VAL A 144 11.52 -3.33 -1.10
N SER A 145 12.37 -3.74 -0.14
CA SER A 145 13.77 -3.31 -0.08
C SER A 145 14.61 -3.76 -1.27
N ALA A 146 14.25 -4.89 -1.88
CA ALA A 146 14.90 -5.39 -3.09
C ALA A 146 14.40 -4.70 -4.37
N GLY A 147 13.41 -3.80 -4.27
CA GLY A 147 12.76 -3.19 -5.43
C GLY A 147 11.92 -4.17 -6.25
N LEU A 148 11.36 -5.21 -5.61
CA LEU A 148 10.62 -6.29 -6.25
C LEU A 148 9.12 -6.30 -5.88
N ALA A 149 8.69 -5.34 -5.08
CA ALA A 149 7.29 -5.05 -4.79
C ALA A 149 7.12 -3.57 -4.51
N LEU A 150 5.98 -3.02 -4.92
CA LEU A 150 5.52 -1.69 -4.56
C LEU A 150 4.83 -1.72 -3.19
N PRO A 151 4.80 -0.62 -2.44
CA PRO A 151 3.90 -0.48 -1.29
C PRO A 151 2.43 -0.56 -1.77
N ASP A 152 1.60 -1.29 -1.01
CA ASP A 152 0.14 -1.35 -1.17
C ASP A 152 -0.49 -0.89 0.14
N LEU A 153 -0.79 0.40 0.24
CA LEU A 153 -1.18 1.03 1.51
C LEU A 153 -2.63 0.71 1.85
N LEU A 154 -2.83 -0.22 2.77
CA LEU A 154 -4.15 -0.63 3.23
C LEU A 154 -4.52 0.14 4.51
N PRO A 155 -5.59 0.98 4.51
CA PRO A 155 -5.97 1.77 5.68
C PRO A 155 -6.28 0.96 6.92
N ASP A 156 -6.84 -0.23 6.74
CA ASP A 156 -7.20 -1.14 7.82
C ASP A 156 -6.05 -1.99 8.36
N GLU A 157 -4.97 -2.14 7.57
CA GLU A 157 -3.80 -2.99 7.86
C GLU A 157 -2.50 -2.19 7.83
N TYR A 158 -2.48 -1.05 8.47
CA TYR A 158 -1.46 -0.02 8.38
C TYR A 158 -0.15 -0.27 9.15
N THR A 159 -0.03 -1.39 9.87
CA THR A 159 1.09 -1.63 10.82
C THR A 159 2.47 -1.43 10.20
N HIS A 160 2.65 -1.76 8.93
CA HIS A 160 3.93 -1.68 8.24
C HIS A 160 3.99 -0.58 7.16
N ASN A 161 2.91 0.18 6.92
CA ASN A 161 2.84 1.17 5.85
C ASN A 161 4.06 2.11 5.82
N LEU A 162 4.37 2.75 6.96
CA LEU A 162 5.53 3.66 7.05
C LEU A 162 6.85 2.97 6.69
N ASN A 163 7.04 1.77 7.20
CA ASN A 163 8.25 1.00 6.93
C ASN A 163 8.36 0.64 5.44
N TYR A 164 7.26 0.21 4.83
CA TYR A 164 7.25 -0.16 3.41
C TYR A 164 7.47 1.06 2.51
N MET A 165 6.81 2.18 2.78
CA MET A 165 7.03 3.43 2.01
C MET A 165 8.48 3.90 2.11
N ARG A 166 9.07 3.93 3.32
CA ARG A 166 10.47 4.30 3.50
C ARG A 166 11.42 3.37 2.74
N ARG A 167 11.17 2.05 2.78
CA ARG A 167 11.98 1.06 2.06
C ARG A 167 11.86 1.18 0.55
N ALA A 168 10.66 1.48 0.04
CA ALA A 168 10.45 1.73 -1.39
C ALA A 168 11.26 2.95 -1.85
N GLN A 169 11.21 4.04 -1.09
CA GLN A 169 12.02 5.24 -1.39
C GLN A 169 13.52 4.97 -1.31
N GLN A 170 13.97 4.17 -0.33
CA GLN A 170 15.38 3.75 -0.26
C GLN A 170 15.79 2.88 -1.44
N ALA A 171 14.94 1.92 -1.84
CA ALA A 171 15.18 1.09 -3.01
C ALA A 171 15.23 1.92 -4.29
N ALA A 172 14.32 2.90 -4.43
CA ALA A 172 14.30 3.83 -5.57
C ALA A 172 15.55 4.70 -5.62
N ALA A 173 15.94 5.28 -4.48
CA ALA A 173 17.17 6.09 -4.39
C ALA A 173 18.46 5.29 -4.70
N ALA A 174 18.45 4.00 -4.39
CA ALA A 174 19.56 3.08 -4.67
C ALA A 174 19.48 2.40 -6.06
N GLY A 175 18.44 2.66 -6.86
CA GLY A 175 18.23 2.04 -8.16
C GLY A 175 18.10 0.52 -8.10
N LEU A 176 17.44 -0.03 -7.08
CA LEU A 176 17.31 -1.48 -6.90
C LEU A 176 16.08 -2.04 -7.62
N GLY A 177 16.23 -3.21 -8.21
CA GLY A 177 15.13 -3.91 -8.88
C GLY A 177 14.47 -3.05 -9.96
N MET A 178 13.14 -2.90 -9.90
CA MET A 178 12.35 -2.13 -10.87
C MET A 178 12.66 -0.62 -10.89
N TRP A 179 13.36 -0.11 -9.90
CA TRP A 179 13.74 1.29 -9.80
C TRP A 179 15.00 1.64 -10.59
N GLY A 180 15.81 0.66 -10.96
CA GLY A 180 17.12 0.89 -11.58
C GLY A 180 17.22 0.48 -13.05
N ASP A 181 16.55 -0.59 -13.45
CA ASP A 181 16.64 -1.13 -14.81
C ASP A 181 15.37 -0.84 -15.60
N SER A 182 15.34 0.30 -16.25
CA SER A 182 14.19 0.81 -17.00
C SER A 182 14.04 0.19 -18.40
N ALA A 183 14.87 -0.79 -18.76
CA ALA A 183 14.83 -1.45 -20.05
C ALA A 183 14.88 -2.98 -19.95
N LYS A 184 14.63 -3.53 -18.76
CA LYS A 184 14.74 -4.98 -18.49
C LYS A 184 13.84 -5.83 -19.35
N CYS A 185 12.61 -5.38 -19.62
CA CYS A 185 11.61 -6.18 -20.32
C CYS A 185 11.43 -5.79 -21.78
N GLY A 186 12.21 -4.88 -22.24
CA GLY A 186 12.25 -4.51 -23.64
C GLY A 186 12.72 -3.09 -23.87
N VAL A 187 13.04 -2.80 -25.10
CA VAL A 187 13.46 -1.46 -25.52
C VAL A 187 12.40 -0.94 -26.49
N GLY A 188 11.54 -0.06 -26.00
CA GLY A 188 10.59 0.69 -26.82
C GLY A 188 11.19 1.98 -27.37
N PRO A 189 10.52 2.64 -28.30
CA PRO A 189 10.93 3.96 -28.77
C PRO A 189 10.94 4.95 -27.60
N ASN A 190 12.00 5.76 -27.52
CA ASN A 190 12.17 6.84 -26.52
C ASN A 190 12.21 6.37 -25.07
N GLN A 191 12.59 5.12 -24.81
CA GLN A 191 12.70 4.59 -23.44
C GLN A 191 13.86 5.18 -22.64
N THR A 192 14.81 5.84 -23.30
CA THR A 192 15.96 6.47 -22.66
C THR A 192 15.70 7.93 -22.26
N GLU A 193 14.61 8.52 -22.75
CA GLU A 193 14.29 9.91 -22.44
C GLU A 193 13.90 10.04 -20.96
N PRO A 194 14.49 11.02 -20.24
CA PRO A 194 14.18 11.26 -18.84
C PRO A 194 12.78 11.87 -18.70
N LEU A 195 11.96 11.22 -17.89
CA LEU A 195 10.63 11.68 -17.52
C LEU A 195 10.59 12.02 -16.04
N LYS A 196 9.77 13.00 -15.68
CA LYS A 196 9.45 13.32 -14.30
C LYS A 196 7.95 13.13 -14.08
N VAL A 197 7.60 12.40 -13.04
CA VAL A 197 6.23 12.33 -12.51
C VAL A 197 6.13 13.24 -11.30
N THR A 198 5.00 13.93 -11.16
CA THR A 198 4.65 14.73 -9.97
C THR A 198 3.18 14.51 -9.66
N VAL A 199 2.86 14.27 -8.39
CA VAL A 199 1.49 14.05 -7.91
C VAL A 199 0.99 15.26 -7.14
N ASN A 200 -0.18 15.78 -7.51
CA ASN A 200 -0.97 16.63 -6.63
C ASN A 200 -1.99 15.77 -5.90
N TRP A 201 -1.69 15.43 -4.66
CA TRP A 201 -2.45 14.50 -3.83
C TRP A 201 -3.46 15.19 -2.90
N ASP A 202 -3.36 16.51 -2.74
CA ASP A 202 -4.17 17.32 -1.83
C ASP A 202 -4.96 18.32 -2.67
N ALA A 203 -6.17 17.96 -3.04
CA ALA A 203 -7.06 18.84 -3.78
C ALA A 203 -7.55 19.99 -2.89
N GLU A 204 -7.78 21.15 -3.46
CA GLU A 204 -8.32 22.28 -2.71
C GLU A 204 -9.70 21.93 -2.12
N GLY A 205 -9.82 21.99 -0.79
CA GLY A 205 -11.02 21.73 -0.05
C GLY A 205 -11.23 20.27 0.32
N ASN A 206 -12.32 19.68 -0.13
CA ASN A 206 -12.64 18.27 0.12
C ASN A 206 -12.36 17.45 -1.15
N ASP A 207 -11.37 16.56 -1.10
CA ASP A 207 -10.95 15.75 -2.24
C ASP A 207 -12.09 14.95 -2.86
N ALA A 208 -12.97 14.38 -2.04
CA ALA A 208 -14.11 13.63 -2.53
C ALA A 208 -15.14 14.51 -3.29
N ALA A 209 -15.15 15.82 -3.04
CA ALA A 209 -15.95 16.79 -3.77
C ALA A 209 -15.18 17.43 -4.94
N ASN A 210 -13.86 17.35 -4.95
CA ASN A 210 -12.96 17.93 -5.94
C ASN A 210 -12.00 16.89 -6.53
N VAL A 211 -12.53 15.80 -7.06
CA VAL A 211 -11.72 14.67 -7.58
C VAL A 211 -10.74 15.10 -8.68
N ASN A 212 -11.04 16.14 -9.46
CA ASN A 212 -10.13 16.70 -10.46
C ASN A 212 -9.05 17.63 -9.87
N GLY A 213 -9.14 17.95 -8.59
CA GLY A 213 -8.03 18.58 -7.86
C GLY A 213 -6.86 17.65 -7.64
N GLU A 214 -7.09 16.34 -7.64
CA GLU A 214 -6.01 15.35 -7.72
C GLU A 214 -5.59 15.13 -9.18
N TRP A 215 -4.28 15.15 -9.42
CA TRP A 215 -3.72 14.95 -10.76
C TRP A 215 -2.28 14.44 -10.72
N ILE A 216 -1.85 13.88 -11.83
CA ILE A 216 -0.50 13.43 -12.10
C ILE A 216 0.04 14.22 -13.28
N ASP A 217 1.20 14.85 -13.14
CA ASP A 217 1.93 15.46 -14.24
C ASP A 217 3.05 14.52 -14.71
N ILE A 218 3.15 14.35 -16.02
CA ILE A 218 4.26 13.67 -16.69
C ILE A 218 4.99 14.70 -17.52
N GLN A 219 6.20 15.07 -17.11
CA GLN A 219 7.04 16.03 -17.80
C GLN A 219 8.14 15.32 -18.58
N ASN A 220 8.31 15.67 -19.84
CA ASN A 220 9.45 15.24 -20.65
C ASN A 220 10.65 16.17 -20.39
N LEU A 221 11.67 15.64 -19.72
CA LEU A 221 12.93 16.36 -19.45
C LEU A 221 13.98 16.08 -20.51
N GLY A 222 13.66 15.26 -21.52
CA GLY A 222 14.54 14.88 -22.60
C GLY A 222 14.56 15.89 -23.76
N THR A 223 15.14 15.46 -24.85
CA THR A 223 15.40 16.30 -26.04
C THR A 223 14.58 15.91 -27.26
N VAL A 224 13.84 14.80 -27.17
CA VAL A 224 12.95 14.34 -28.24
C VAL A 224 11.54 14.07 -27.69
N PRO A 225 10.50 14.12 -28.57
CA PRO A 225 9.14 13.80 -28.14
C PRO A 225 9.03 12.35 -27.65
N VAL A 226 8.30 12.14 -26.55
CA VAL A 226 8.02 10.81 -25.99
C VAL A 226 6.59 10.39 -26.35
N GLN A 227 6.44 9.26 -27.01
CA GLN A 227 5.14 8.67 -27.33
C GLN A 227 4.65 7.88 -26.11
N LEU A 228 3.63 8.41 -25.43
CA LEU A 228 3.07 7.80 -24.22
C LEU A 228 1.86 6.89 -24.49
N GLY A 229 1.39 6.76 -25.71
CA GLY A 229 0.26 5.89 -26.04
C GLY A 229 0.50 4.44 -25.62
N GLY A 230 -0.39 3.88 -24.79
CA GLY A 230 -0.27 2.54 -24.24
C GLY A 230 0.58 2.41 -22.98
N TRP A 231 1.24 3.48 -22.54
CA TRP A 231 1.86 3.54 -21.20
C TRP A 231 0.76 3.54 -20.14
N TRP A 232 1.10 3.18 -18.92
CA TRP A 232 0.10 3.08 -17.87
C TRP A 232 0.60 3.59 -16.51
N LEU A 233 -0.34 4.09 -15.74
CA LEU A 233 -0.13 4.64 -14.40
C LEU A 233 -0.87 3.82 -13.36
N ARG A 234 -0.31 3.71 -12.17
CA ARG A 234 -1.01 3.24 -10.98
C ARG A 234 -0.56 4.00 -9.74
N ASP A 235 -1.41 4.00 -8.73
CA ASP A 235 -1.11 4.45 -7.37
C ASP A 235 -0.77 3.27 -6.44
N ALA A 236 -0.49 3.56 -5.15
CA ALA A 236 -0.12 2.53 -4.17
C ALA A 236 -1.29 1.72 -3.64
N ALA A 237 -2.52 2.25 -3.68
CA ALA A 237 -3.60 1.72 -2.85
C ALA A 237 -4.89 1.42 -3.60
N TYR A 238 -4.95 1.66 -4.89
CA TYR A 238 -6.22 1.61 -5.60
C TYR A 238 -6.82 0.21 -5.72
N ARG A 239 -8.05 0.09 -5.26
CA ARG A 239 -8.82 -1.15 -5.19
C ARG A 239 -9.84 -1.22 -6.31
N GLY A 240 -9.51 -1.37 -7.50
CA GLY A 240 -10.50 -1.44 -8.58
C GLY A 240 -9.89 -1.48 -9.95
N TYR A 241 -8.58 -1.38 -9.98
CA TYR A 241 -7.87 -1.48 -11.23
C TYR A 241 -7.99 -2.85 -11.87
N LYS A 242 -8.14 -2.81 -13.16
CA LYS A 242 -7.49 -3.81 -14.01
C LYS A 242 -5.98 -3.71 -13.74
N ALA A 243 -5.25 -4.78 -13.97
CA ALA A 243 -3.83 -4.92 -13.63
C ALA A 243 -2.92 -3.71 -13.99
N HIS A 244 -3.30 -2.88 -14.97
CA HIS A 244 -2.49 -1.78 -15.47
C HIS A 244 -3.03 -0.38 -15.11
N GLY A 245 -3.96 -0.24 -14.16
CA GLY A 245 -4.44 1.09 -13.75
C GLY A 245 -4.99 1.94 -14.92
N TYR A 246 -4.49 3.17 -15.05
CA TYR A 246 -4.85 4.06 -16.16
C TYR A 246 -3.93 3.84 -17.36
N VAL A 247 -4.50 3.41 -18.49
CA VAL A 247 -3.76 3.29 -19.75
C VAL A 247 -3.90 4.58 -20.55
N ILE A 248 -2.78 5.20 -20.87
CA ILE A 248 -2.72 6.45 -21.67
C ILE A 248 -3.20 6.15 -23.09
N PRO A 249 -4.13 6.94 -23.64
CA PRO A 249 -4.69 6.73 -24.97
C PRO A 249 -3.64 6.73 -26.07
N ALA A 250 -3.87 5.91 -27.11
CA ALA A 250 -3.03 5.88 -28.28
C ALA A 250 -2.91 7.28 -28.94
N GLY A 251 -1.74 7.60 -29.48
CA GLY A 251 -1.47 8.87 -30.13
C GLY A 251 -1.12 10.02 -29.16
N THR A 252 -1.07 9.75 -27.85
CA THR A 252 -0.60 10.74 -26.86
C THR A 252 0.92 10.87 -26.94
N SER A 253 1.43 12.09 -27.07
CA SER A 253 2.86 12.41 -27.02
C SER A 253 3.13 13.62 -26.14
N VAL A 254 4.35 13.71 -25.60
CA VAL A 254 4.82 14.85 -24.81
C VAL A 254 6.11 15.38 -25.43
N GLU A 255 6.06 16.63 -25.93
CA GLU A 255 7.20 17.32 -26.53
C GLU A 255 8.28 17.61 -25.47
N PRO A 256 9.55 17.85 -25.89
CA PRO A 256 10.62 18.23 -24.98
C PRO A 256 10.24 19.45 -24.13
N GLY A 257 10.41 19.35 -22.81
CA GLY A 257 10.08 20.39 -21.85
C GLY A 257 8.58 20.51 -21.53
N ALA A 258 7.70 19.87 -22.31
CA ALA A 258 6.25 19.91 -22.09
C ALA A 258 5.82 18.98 -20.94
N THR A 259 4.59 19.21 -20.46
CA THR A 259 3.94 18.41 -19.42
C THR A 259 2.58 17.96 -19.87
N LEU A 260 2.27 16.68 -19.68
CA LEU A 260 0.94 16.09 -19.80
C LEU A 260 0.34 15.95 -18.41
N ARG A 261 -0.84 16.54 -18.18
CA ARG A 261 -1.58 16.39 -16.93
C ARG A 261 -2.68 15.36 -17.06
N ILE A 262 -2.77 14.47 -16.08
CA ILE A 262 -3.81 13.45 -15.98
C ILE A 262 -4.61 13.69 -14.69
N HIS A 263 -5.83 14.21 -14.82
CA HIS A 263 -6.76 14.37 -13.69
C HIS A 263 -7.38 13.03 -13.29
N VAL A 264 -7.58 12.83 -11.99
CA VAL A 264 -8.19 11.59 -11.45
C VAL A 264 -9.66 11.47 -11.84
N GLY A 265 -10.39 12.56 -11.81
CA GLY A 265 -11.83 12.59 -12.10
C GLY A 265 -12.18 12.55 -13.59
N ARG A 266 -13.35 13.05 -13.90
CA ARG A 266 -13.96 13.02 -15.24
C ARG A 266 -13.78 14.35 -15.97
N GLY A 267 -13.62 14.29 -17.29
CA GLY A 267 -13.52 15.45 -18.15
C GLY A 267 -13.35 15.07 -19.62
N THR A 268 -13.02 16.06 -20.45
CA THR A 268 -12.76 15.88 -21.88
C THR A 268 -11.26 15.99 -22.14
N ASN A 269 -10.69 14.96 -22.75
CA ASN A 269 -9.27 14.91 -23.09
C ASN A 269 -8.89 15.99 -24.11
N SER A 270 -7.69 16.55 -23.91
CA SER A 270 -7.00 17.43 -24.87
C SER A 270 -5.57 16.92 -25.11
N ALA A 271 -4.79 17.65 -25.87
CA ALA A 271 -3.40 17.26 -26.18
C ALA A 271 -2.49 17.26 -24.93
N ASP A 272 -2.77 18.15 -23.98
CA ASP A 272 -1.97 18.38 -22.76
C ASP A 272 -2.66 17.93 -21.48
N ARG A 273 -3.91 17.43 -21.58
CA ARG A 273 -4.73 17.09 -20.43
C ARG A 273 -5.60 15.87 -20.70
N LEU A 274 -5.48 14.89 -19.81
CA LEU A 274 -6.27 13.67 -19.83
C LEU A 274 -7.07 13.53 -18.53
N TYR A 275 -8.06 12.64 -18.55
CA TYR A 275 -8.90 12.33 -17.41
C TYR A 275 -8.98 10.82 -17.21
N TRP A 276 -8.69 10.38 -16.00
CA TRP A 276 -8.79 8.96 -15.62
C TRP A 276 -10.24 8.48 -15.59
N GLY A 277 -11.16 9.38 -15.24
CA GLY A 277 -12.60 9.11 -15.28
C GLY A 277 -13.16 8.51 -14.00
N LEU A 278 -12.42 8.54 -12.89
CA LEU A 278 -12.87 8.01 -11.61
C LEU A 278 -13.95 8.91 -10.98
N GLY A 279 -14.73 8.32 -10.06
CA GLY A 279 -15.74 9.02 -9.28
C GLY A 279 -15.31 9.32 -7.85
N GLU A 280 -14.08 8.99 -7.50
CA GLU A 280 -13.52 9.13 -6.16
C GLU A 280 -12.04 9.53 -6.24
N ASN A 281 -11.55 10.19 -5.21
CA ASN A 281 -10.12 10.47 -5.04
C ASN A 281 -9.35 9.17 -4.75
N ILE A 282 -8.09 9.10 -5.18
CA ILE A 282 -7.28 7.89 -5.06
C ILE A 282 -6.03 8.12 -4.23
N PHE A 283 -5.49 9.33 -4.21
CA PHE A 283 -4.27 9.62 -3.50
C PHE A 283 -4.53 9.83 -2.01
N ALA A 284 -3.79 9.10 -1.17
CA ALA A 284 -3.90 9.22 0.27
C ALA A 284 -3.29 10.53 0.76
N ASN A 285 -4.05 11.31 1.53
CA ASN A 285 -3.55 12.53 2.15
C ASN A 285 -2.45 12.24 3.15
N VAL A 286 -1.44 13.10 3.18
CA VAL A 286 -0.34 13.00 4.14
C VAL A 286 -0.87 13.28 5.54
N THR A 287 -0.72 12.32 6.43
CA THR A 287 -1.00 12.48 7.85
C THR A 287 0.22 12.13 8.69
N ASN A 288 0.29 12.66 9.90
CA ASN A 288 1.38 12.37 10.83
C ASN A 288 1.22 11.02 11.55
N ASN A 289 0.17 10.25 11.25
CA ASN A 289 -0.07 8.96 11.85
C ASN A 289 0.31 7.81 10.90
N SER A 290 0.38 6.59 11.42
CA SER A 290 0.75 5.39 10.66
C SER A 290 -0.33 4.87 9.71
N GLN A 291 -1.50 5.47 9.68
CA GLN A 291 -2.64 4.98 8.89
C GLN A 291 -2.66 5.55 7.47
N ALA A 292 -2.31 6.84 7.34
CA ALA A 292 -2.22 7.49 6.05
C ALA A 292 -0.82 8.09 5.90
N MET A 293 0.03 7.37 5.21
CA MET A 293 1.46 7.62 5.13
C MET A 293 1.89 8.38 3.88
N GLY A 294 0.93 8.91 3.14
CA GLY A 294 1.14 9.35 1.78
C GLY A 294 0.94 8.20 0.80
N ASP A 295 1.30 8.43 -0.44
CA ASP A 295 1.07 7.52 -1.55
C ASP A 295 2.14 7.72 -2.63
N GLY A 296 1.87 7.29 -3.87
CA GLY A 296 2.71 7.54 -5.02
C GLY A 296 2.00 7.24 -6.33
N ALA A 297 2.58 7.73 -7.41
CA ALA A 297 2.22 7.36 -8.76
C ALA A 297 3.43 6.76 -9.48
N TRP A 298 3.21 5.66 -10.18
CA TRP A 298 4.22 4.95 -10.94
C TRP A 298 3.81 4.86 -12.40
N LEU A 299 4.70 5.32 -13.27
CA LEU A 299 4.52 5.30 -14.72
C LEU A 299 5.32 4.13 -15.31
N PHE A 300 4.63 3.30 -16.06
CA PHE A 300 5.20 2.16 -16.75
C PHE A 300 5.04 2.31 -18.26
N ASP A 301 6.01 1.82 -19.00
CA ASP A 301 5.89 1.69 -20.46
C ASP A 301 5.08 0.44 -20.87
N PRO A 302 4.76 0.26 -22.16
CA PRO A 302 3.98 -0.90 -22.62
C PRO A 302 4.68 -2.24 -22.41
N GLN A 303 6.00 -2.25 -22.20
CA GLN A 303 6.78 -3.45 -21.89
C GLN A 303 6.71 -3.79 -20.38
N GLY A 304 6.20 -2.85 -19.56
CA GLY A 304 6.08 -2.99 -18.11
C GLY A 304 7.31 -2.54 -17.34
N ASP A 305 8.25 -1.87 -17.99
CA ASP A 305 9.37 -1.23 -17.30
C ASP A 305 8.92 0.07 -16.64
N MET A 306 9.31 0.26 -15.37
CA MET A 306 9.02 1.50 -14.65
C MET A 306 9.92 2.63 -15.15
N ARG A 307 9.30 3.74 -15.58
CA ARG A 307 10.00 4.83 -16.27
C ARG A 307 10.13 6.08 -15.44
N ALA A 308 9.18 6.37 -14.60
CA ALA A 308 9.19 7.49 -13.68
C ALA A 308 8.20 7.26 -12.55
N TRP A 309 8.41 7.96 -11.44
CA TRP A 309 7.56 7.84 -10.26
C TRP A 309 7.61 9.11 -9.41
N ASP A 310 6.61 9.26 -8.57
CA ASP A 310 6.61 10.19 -7.45
C ASP A 310 6.03 9.49 -6.22
N MET A 311 6.72 9.55 -5.09
CA MET A 311 6.29 9.01 -3.81
C MET A 311 6.33 10.10 -2.75
N TYR A 312 5.19 10.41 -2.18
CA TYR A 312 5.04 11.48 -1.20
C TYR A 312 4.51 10.99 0.15
N PRO A 313 4.82 11.71 1.26
CA PRO A 313 5.92 12.65 1.36
C PRO A 313 7.26 11.92 1.32
N CYS A 314 8.33 12.63 1.00
CA CYS A 314 9.65 12.04 1.11
C CYS A 314 9.93 11.64 2.57
N ARG A 315 10.27 10.37 2.80
CA ARG A 315 10.53 9.79 4.13
C ARG A 315 12.00 9.53 4.40
N ILE A 316 12.84 9.78 3.42
CA ILE A 316 14.29 9.59 3.51
C ILE A 316 15.08 10.89 3.24
N CYS A 317 14.38 11.97 2.81
CA CYS A 317 14.96 13.30 2.72
C CYS A 317 15.13 13.90 4.11
#